data_031309b2756acdc696427b4fbafe949e
#
_entry.id   031309b2756acdc696427b4fbafe949e
#
_cell.length_a   1.000
_cell.length_b   1.000
_cell.length_c   1.000
_cell.angle_alpha   90.00
_cell.angle_beta   90.00
_cell.angle_gamma   90.00
#
_symmetry.space_group_name_H-M   'P 1'
#
loop_
_entity.id
_entity.type
_entity.pdbx_description
1 polymer ?
#
loop_
_entity_poly.entity_id
_entity_poly.type
_entity_poly.pdbx_seq_one_letter_code
_entity_poly.pdbx_strand_id
1 'polypeptide(L)'
;MGHQTAAALNNILPILIDSRRGYEMALNLVEDDYVHKAKFAKKLAERQAMILEYQAHVRLQGEEPKDEGGPLGSLHRMLTGMSANFGSEEETALKAIDDGEAFLVQSCETELEKDDVDDIGRGLLKQALSSAKSGEAYADAKA
;
A
#
# COMPACT_ATOMS: atom_id res chain seq x y z
N MET A 1 -2.03 -26.39 9.05
CA MET A 1 -2.99 -25.36 8.68
C MET A 1 -2.31 -24.02 8.64
N GLY A 2 -2.58 -23.21 7.60
CA GLY A 2 -1.94 -21.93 7.46
C GLY A 2 -0.52 -21.99 6.89
N HIS A 3 -0.20 -23.02 6.15
CA HIS A 3 1.14 -23.20 5.58
C HIS A 3 1.50 -22.11 4.59
N GLN A 4 0.52 -21.43 4.00
CA GLN A 4 0.73 -20.34 3.05
C GLN A 4 0.64 -18.96 3.69
N THR A 5 0.36 -18.88 4.99
CA THR A 5 0.13 -17.59 5.66
C THR A 5 1.34 -16.66 5.57
N ALA A 6 2.52 -17.14 5.99
CA ALA A 6 3.73 -16.31 5.96
C ALA A 6 4.07 -15.89 4.53
N ALA A 7 3.97 -16.81 3.57
CA ALA A 7 4.25 -16.50 2.17
C ALA A 7 3.27 -15.46 1.62
N ALA A 8 1.97 -15.60 1.93
CA ALA A 8 0.96 -14.66 1.47
C ALA A 8 1.21 -13.26 2.02
N LEU A 9 1.47 -13.15 3.32
CA LEU A 9 1.75 -11.86 3.94
C LEU A 9 3.06 -11.26 3.43
N ASN A 10 4.08 -12.09 3.22
CA ASN A 10 5.36 -11.63 2.67
C ASN A 10 5.23 -11.18 1.21
N ASN A 11 4.25 -11.66 0.47
CA ASN A 11 3.98 -11.17 -0.88
C ASN A 11 3.36 -9.76 -0.86
N ILE A 12 2.65 -9.41 0.19
CA ILE A 12 2.00 -8.11 0.32
C ILE A 12 2.90 -7.08 1.03
N LEU A 13 3.74 -7.51 1.95
CA LEU A 13 4.60 -6.60 2.74
C LEU A 13 5.41 -5.63 1.88
N PRO A 14 6.12 -6.05 0.83
CA PRO A 14 6.87 -5.08 0.01
C PRO A 14 5.96 -4.04 -0.64
N ILE A 15 4.73 -4.42 -1.00
CA ILE A 15 3.76 -3.49 -1.59
C ILE A 15 3.30 -2.47 -0.56
N LEU A 16 3.06 -2.90 0.68
CA LEU A 16 2.70 -2.00 1.78
C LEU A 16 3.84 -1.01 2.08
N ILE A 17 5.08 -1.50 2.05
CA ILE A 17 6.25 -0.65 2.28
C ILE A 17 6.38 0.40 1.17
N ASP A 18 6.20 0.00 -0.09
CA ASP A 18 6.18 0.94 -1.22
C ASP A 18 5.05 1.94 -1.09
N SER A 19 3.87 1.47 -0.67
CA SER A 19 2.69 2.32 -0.46
C SER A 19 2.95 3.38 0.59
N ARG A 20 3.59 3.00 1.70
CA ARG A 20 3.99 3.96 2.74
C ARG A 20 4.88 5.06 2.15
N ARG A 21 5.89 4.66 1.39
CA ARG A 21 6.79 5.61 0.73
C ARG A 21 6.05 6.52 -0.26
N GLY A 22 5.11 5.93 -1.00
CA GLY A 22 4.30 6.67 -1.95
C GLY A 22 3.46 7.75 -1.28
N TYR A 23 2.83 7.44 -0.14
CA TYR A 23 2.06 8.43 0.61
C TYR A 23 2.96 9.49 1.24
N GLU A 24 4.16 9.14 1.70
CA GLU A 24 5.12 10.12 2.21
C GLU A 24 5.48 11.14 1.13
N MET A 25 5.73 10.69 -0.09
CA MET A 25 6.03 11.58 -1.20
C MET A 25 4.83 12.40 -1.62
N ALA A 26 3.65 11.77 -1.67
CA ALA A 26 2.43 12.48 -2.01
C ALA A 26 2.15 13.63 -1.04
N LEU A 27 2.45 13.45 0.24
CA LEU A 27 2.31 14.53 1.23
C LEU A 27 3.15 15.74 0.87
N ASN A 28 4.36 15.53 0.35
CA ASN A 28 5.22 16.64 -0.06
C ASN A 28 4.67 17.36 -1.30
N LEU A 29 3.99 16.63 -2.18
CA LEU A 29 3.44 17.20 -3.40
C LEU A 29 2.15 17.98 -3.18
N VAL A 30 1.45 17.74 -2.07
CA VAL A 30 0.16 18.37 -1.78
C VAL A 30 0.19 19.21 -0.50
N GLU A 31 1.35 19.76 -0.16
CA GLU A 31 1.52 20.44 1.14
C GLU A 31 0.62 21.67 1.31
N ASP A 32 0.16 22.27 0.21
CA ASP A 32 -0.76 23.42 0.27
C ASP A 32 -2.24 23.03 0.27
N ASP A 33 -2.54 21.74 0.09
CA ASP A 33 -3.92 21.24 0.05
C ASP A 33 -4.22 20.48 1.33
N TYR A 34 -4.93 21.12 2.25
CA TYR A 34 -5.21 20.52 3.57
C TYR A 34 -6.07 19.27 3.50
N VAL A 35 -6.98 19.18 2.52
CA VAL A 35 -7.86 18.01 2.39
C VAL A 35 -7.04 16.79 1.98
N HIS A 36 -6.25 16.92 0.92
CA HIS A 36 -5.39 15.82 0.48
C HIS A 36 -4.34 15.48 1.52
N LYS A 37 -3.76 16.49 2.14
CA LYS A 37 -2.73 16.30 3.17
C LYS A 37 -3.26 15.46 4.32
N ALA A 38 -4.46 15.80 4.83
CA ALA A 38 -5.08 15.06 5.92
C ALA A 38 -5.37 13.62 5.52
N LYS A 39 -5.89 13.41 4.32
CA LYS A 39 -6.23 12.08 3.83
C LYS A 39 -4.99 11.22 3.64
N PHE A 40 -3.94 11.78 3.03
CA PHE A 40 -2.70 11.03 2.80
C PHE A 40 -1.97 10.73 4.10
N ALA A 41 -1.99 11.66 5.08
CA ALA A 41 -1.39 11.43 6.40
C ALA A 41 -2.11 10.28 7.11
N LYS A 42 -3.44 10.21 7.01
CA LYS A 42 -4.21 9.13 7.60
C LYS A 42 -3.85 7.79 6.96
N LYS A 43 -3.78 7.75 5.63
CA LYS A 43 -3.40 6.53 4.91
C LYS A 43 -1.98 6.10 5.24
N LEU A 44 -1.07 7.04 5.36
CA LEU A 44 0.31 6.75 5.76
C LEU A 44 0.34 6.05 7.12
N ALA A 45 -0.38 6.58 8.10
CA ALA A 45 -0.45 5.99 9.44
C ALA A 45 -1.06 4.58 9.38
N GLU A 46 -2.12 4.37 8.59
CA GLU A 46 -2.72 3.05 8.39
C GLU A 46 -1.71 2.05 7.84
N ARG A 47 -0.94 2.46 6.83
CA ARG A 47 0.03 1.56 6.19
C ARG A 47 1.19 1.23 7.11
N GLN A 48 1.64 2.17 7.92
CA GLN A 48 2.66 1.92 8.93
C GLN A 48 2.19 0.89 9.95
N ALA A 49 0.95 1.02 10.43
CA ALA A 49 0.37 0.08 11.38
C ALA A 49 0.22 -1.32 10.77
N MET A 50 -0.24 -1.38 9.52
CA MET A 50 -0.39 -2.65 8.81
C MET A 50 0.94 -3.38 8.63
N ILE A 51 2.00 -2.65 8.27
CA ILE A 51 3.32 -3.23 8.11
C ILE A 51 3.75 -3.93 9.39
N LEU A 52 3.57 -3.27 10.53
CA LEU A 52 3.95 -3.84 11.82
C LEU A 52 3.14 -5.09 12.17
N GLU A 53 1.82 -5.07 11.89
CA GLU A 53 0.95 -6.22 12.14
C GLU A 53 1.32 -7.41 11.25
N TYR A 54 1.59 -7.16 9.97
CA TYR A 54 2.01 -8.19 9.03
C TYR A 54 3.34 -8.81 9.47
N GLN A 55 4.30 -7.97 9.83
CA GLN A 55 5.61 -8.44 10.27
C GLN A 55 5.51 -9.29 11.52
N ALA A 56 4.68 -8.87 12.48
CA ALA A 56 4.47 -9.62 13.71
C ALA A 56 3.87 -11.00 13.43
N HIS A 57 2.89 -11.07 12.54
CA HIS A 57 2.23 -12.34 12.25
C HIS A 57 3.13 -13.29 11.44
N VAL A 58 3.95 -12.76 10.55
CA VAL A 58 4.96 -13.56 9.83
C VAL A 58 5.93 -14.19 10.83
N ARG A 59 6.39 -13.41 11.82
CA ARG A 59 7.29 -13.93 12.85
C ARG A 59 6.62 -15.02 13.68
N LEU A 60 5.34 -14.88 13.98
CA LEU A 60 4.58 -15.91 14.70
C LEU A 60 4.51 -17.22 13.92
N GLN A 61 4.61 -17.16 12.60
CA GLN A 61 4.66 -18.35 11.75
C GLN A 61 6.07 -18.96 11.69
N GLY A 62 7.05 -18.37 12.37
CA GLY A 62 8.42 -18.86 12.37
C GLY A 62 9.22 -18.42 11.16
N GLU A 63 8.74 -17.44 10.40
CA GLU A 63 9.41 -16.96 9.19
C GLU A 63 9.90 -15.52 9.36
N GLU A 64 10.83 -15.12 8.49
CA GLU A 64 11.34 -13.76 8.47
C GLU A 64 10.43 -12.87 7.63
N PRO A 65 9.94 -11.77 8.19
CA PRO A 65 9.13 -10.84 7.40
C PRO A 65 10.00 -10.02 6.45
N LYS A 66 9.45 -9.72 5.28
CA LYS A 66 10.07 -8.79 4.34
C LYS A 66 10.12 -7.40 4.98
N ASP A 67 11.21 -6.69 4.74
CA ASP A 67 11.43 -5.34 5.30
C ASP A 67 11.84 -4.33 4.24
N GLU A 68 11.86 -4.71 2.98
CA GLU A 68 12.22 -3.84 1.86
C GLU A 68 11.06 -3.68 0.91
N GLY A 69 11.07 -2.57 0.15
CA GLY A 69 10.08 -2.31 -0.86
C GLY A 69 10.15 -3.29 -2.01
N GLY A 70 9.16 -3.23 -2.89
CA GLY A 70 9.00 -4.16 -3.99
C GLY A 70 8.72 -3.46 -5.31
N PRO A 71 7.80 -4.02 -6.12
CA PRO A 71 7.59 -3.57 -7.50
C PRO A 71 7.13 -2.13 -7.66
N LEU A 72 6.51 -1.54 -6.63
CA LEU A 72 6.08 -0.13 -6.69
C LEU A 72 7.22 0.86 -6.48
N GLY A 73 8.43 0.40 -6.20
CA GLY A 73 9.61 1.28 -6.11
C GLY A 73 9.85 2.06 -7.38
N SER A 74 9.52 1.49 -8.55
CA SER A 74 9.61 2.20 -9.83
C SER A 74 8.60 3.34 -9.91
N LEU A 75 7.40 3.16 -9.34
CA LEU A 75 6.39 4.20 -9.27
C LEU A 75 6.87 5.37 -8.42
N HIS A 76 7.54 5.07 -7.32
CA HIS A 76 8.16 6.05 -6.44
C HIS A 76 9.19 6.91 -7.22
N ARG A 77 10.03 6.26 -8.03
CA ARG A 77 11.00 6.97 -8.88
C ARG A 77 10.31 7.84 -9.93
N MET A 78 9.19 7.35 -10.47
CA MET A 78 8.40 8.12 -11.46
C MET A 78 7.84 9.39 -10.83
N LEU A 79 7.35 9.33 -9.60
CA LEU A 79 6.84 10.50 -8.89
C LEU A 79 7.87 11.62 -8.82
N THR A 80 9.12 11.29 -8.52
CA THR A 80 10.18 12.29 -8.41
C THR A 80 10.62 12.85 -9.75
N GLY A 81 10.59 12.01 -10.82
CA GLY A 81 11.09 12.41 -12.14
C GLY A 81 10.06 13.08 -13.03
N MET A 82 8.77 12.82 -12.79
CA MET A 82 7.70 13.22 -13.73
C MET A 82 6.84 14.38 -13.25
N SER A 83 6.97 14.81 -12.01
CA SER A 83 6.13 15.88 -11.45
C SER A 83 6.22 17.19 -12.24
N ALA A 84 7.35 17.46 -12.86
CA ALA A 84 7.56 18.67 -13.65
C ALA A 84 6.96 18.58 -15.06
N ASN A 85 6.58 17.37 -15.52
CA ASN A 85 6.23 17.13 -16.92
C ASN A 85 4.76 16.72 -17.13
N PHE A 86 3.99 16.43 -16.06
CA PHE A 86 2.66 15.81 -16.18
C PHE A 86 1.59 16.55 -15.37
N GLY A 87 1.36 17.81 -15.70
CA GLY A 87 0.35 18.59 -15.02
C GLY A 87 0.82 19.06 -13.65
N SER A 88 -0.11 19.24 -12.72
CA SER A 88 0.22 19.70 -11.39
C SER A 88 0.82 18.58 -10.54
N GLU A 89 1.53 18.97 -9.48
CA GLU A 89 2.05 18.00 -8.51
C GLU A 89 0.91 17.22 -7.86
N GLU A 90 -0.22 17.89 -7.62
CA GLU A 90 -1.42 17.25 -7.07
C GLU A 90 -1.93 16.14 -7.99
N GLU A 91 -2.05 16.43 -9.30
CA GLU A 91 -2.50 15.43 -10.28
C GLU A 91 -1.54 14.24 -10.35
N THR A 92 -0.24 14.52 -10.30
CA THR A 92 0.78 13.48 -10.30
C THR A 92 0.65 12.59 -9.06
N ALA A 93 0.45 13.19 -7.89
CA ALA A 93 0.28 12.46 -6.64
C ALA A 93 -0.97 11.57 -6.69
N LEU A 94 -2.10 12.12 -7.14
CA LEU A 94 -3.35 11.37 -7.21
C LEU A 94 -3.26 10.20 -8.18
N LYS A 95 -2.62 10.40 -9.34
CA LYS A 95 -2.45 9.30 -10.30
C LYS A 95 -1.57 8.19 -9.73
N ALA A 96 -0.48 8.55 -9.07
CA ALA A 96 0.42 7.57 -8.48
C ALA A 96 -0.27 6.77 -7.36
N ILE A 97 -1.06 7.45 -6.53
CA ILE A 97 -1.85 6.79 -5.49
C ILE A 97 -2.86 5.83 -6.12
N ASP A 98 -3.58 6.28 -7.15
CA ASP A 98 -4.55 5.45 -7.85
C ASP A 98 -3.91 4.16 -8.37
N ASP A 99 -2.81 4.29 -9.09
CA ASP A 99 -2.10 3.15 -9.68
C ASP A 99 -1.56 2.20 -8.60
N GLY A 100 -0.97 2.76 -7.56
CA GLY A 100 -0.42 1.96 -6.46
C GLY A 100 -1.49 1.23 -5.66
N GLU A 101 -2.61 1.90 -5.39
CA GLU A 101 -3.71 1.28 -4.66
C GLU A 101 -4.38 0.19 -5.49
N ALA A 102 -4.53 0.39 -6.79
CA ALA A 102 -5.09 -0.63 -7.69
C ALA A 102 -4.22 -1.89 -7.69
N PHE A 103 -2.90 -1.72 -7.68
CA PHE A 103 -1.96 -2.83 -7.60
C PHE A 103 -2.10 -3.59 -6.27
N LEU A 104 -2.24 -2.88 -5.17
CA LEU A 104 -2.43 -3.49 -3.85
C LEU A 104 -3.75 -4.25 -3.78
N VAL A 105 -4.84 -3.68 -4.33
CA VAL A 105 -6.14 -4.37 -4.42
C VAL A 105 -5.97 -5.71 -5.13
N GLN A 106 -5.40 -5.69 -6.32
CA GLN A 106 -5.25 -6.89 -7.14
C GLN A 106 -4.37 -7.93 -6.44
N SER A 107 -3.29 -7.48 -5.81
CA SER A 107 -2.36 -8.37 -5.10
C SER A 107 -3.02 -9.03 -3.89
N CYS A 108 -3.80 -8.28 -3.12
CA CYS A 108 -4.54 -8.84 -1.97
C CYS A 108 -5.59 -9.85 -2.42
N GLU A 109 -6.30 -9.55 -3.52
CA GLU A 109 -7.29 -10.49 -4.06
C GLU A 109 -6.65 -11.80 -4.48
N THR A 110 -5.47 -11.73 -5.09
CA THR A 110 -4.72 -12.91 -5.48
C THR A 110 -4.34 -13.76 -4.25
N GLU A 111 -3.84 -13.12 -3.19
CA GLU A 111 -3.47 -13.87 -1.99
C GLU A 111 -4.68 -14.46 -1.27
N LEU A 112 -5.83 -13.78 -1.32
CA LEU A 112 -7.06 -14.28 -0.71
C LEU A 112 -7.66 -15.49 -1.42
N GLU A 113 -7.23 -15.77 -2.64
CA GLU A 113 -7.65 -16.99 -3.36
C GLU A 113 -6.97 -18.25 -2.83
N LYS A 114 -5.87 -18.11 -2.08
CA LYS A 114 -5.14 -19.25 -1.53
C LYS A 114 -5.94 -19.88 -0.39
N ASP A 115 -5.98 -21.22 -0.37
CA ASP A 115 -6.80 -21.97 0.59
C ASP A 115 -6.16 -22.07 1.98
N ASP A 116 -4.83 -22.11 2.05
CA ASP A 116 -4.12 -22.42 3.29
C ASP A 116 -3.50 -21.19 3.94
N VAL A 117 -4.33 -20.19 4.16
CA VAL A 117 -3.98 -18.97 4.91
C VAL A 117 -4.85 -18.97 6.15
N ASP A 118 -4.25 -18.76 7.32
CA ASP A 118 -5.00 -18.79 8.58
C ASP A 118 -5.98 -17.60 8.69
N ASP A 119 -6.87 -17.67 9.68
CA ASP A 119 -7.92 -16.64 9.83
C ASP A 119 -7.36 -15.25 10.09
N ILE A 120 -6.29 -15.15 10.88
CA ILE A 120 -5.66 -13.86 11.16
C ILE A 120 -5.02 -13.31 9.88
N GLY A 121 -4.32 -14.15 9.12
CA GLY A 121 -3.73 -13.77 7.84
C GLY A 121 -4.77 -13.29 6.86
N ARG A 122 -5.89 -14.01 6.75
CA ARG A 122 -6.99 -13.58 5.87
C ARG A 122 -7.58 -12.26 6.32
N GLY A 123 -7.71 -12.04 7.63
CA GLY A 123 -8.18 -10.76 8.18
C GLY A 123 -7.25 -9.62 7.82
N LEU A 124 -5.95 -9.82 7.92
CA LEU A 124 -4.95 -8.82 7.54
C LEU A 124 -5.02 -8.50 6.05
N LEU A 125 -5.17 -9.52 5.20
CA LEU A 125 -5.31 -9.32 3.76
C LEU A 125 -6.58 -8.54 3.43
N LYS A 126 -7.69 -8.83 4.10
CA LYS A 126 -8.95 -8.11 3.90
C LYS A 126 -8.86 -6.66 4.36
N GLN A 127 -8.14 -6.39 5.45
CA GLN A 127 -7.91 -5.02 5.90
C GLN A 127 -7.13 -4.21 4.87
N ALA A 128 -6.07 -4.79 4.33
CA ALA A 128 -5.27 -4.13 3.30
C ALA A 128 -6.09 -3.90 2.04
N LEU A 129 -6.89 -4.88 1.64
CA LEU A 129 -7.78 -4.77 0.48
C LEU A 129 -8.77 -3.63 0.65
N SER A 130 -9.43 -3.56 1.80
CA SER A 130 -10.40 -2.50 2.10
C SER A 130 -9.75 -1.12 2.10
N SER A 131 -8.58 -1.00 2.73
CA SER A 131 -7.84 0.26 2.77
C SER A 131 -7.41 0.70 1.37
N ALA A 132 -6.97 -0.25 0.53
CA ALA A 132 -6.54 0.04 -0.83
C ALA A 132 -7.71 0.47 -1.71
N LYS A 133 -8.87 -0.19 -1.59
CA LYS A 133 -10.08 0.20 -2.32
C LYS A 133 -10.51 1.61 -1.94
N SER A 134 -10.45 1.96 -0.66
CA SER A 134 -10.77 3.30 -0.18
C SER A 134 -9.79 4.33 -0.75
N GLY A 135 -8.51 4.02 -0.78
CA GLY A 135 -7.49 4.92 -1.33
C GLY A 135 -7.65 5.12 -2.83
N GLU A 136 -7.92 4.04 -3.55
CA GLU A 136 -8.16 4.09 -5.00
C GLU A 136 -9.39 4.93 -5.32
N ALA A 137 -10.49 4.71 -4.60
CA ALA A 137 -11.73 5.46 -4.79
C ALA A 137 -11.52 6.95 -4.52
N TYR A 138 -10.77 7.30 -3.50
CA TYR A 138 -10.47 8.70 -3.20
C TYR A 138 -9.67 9.35 -4.33
N ALA A 139 -8.63 8.68 -4.82
CA ALA A 139 -7.78 9.20 -5.89
C ALA A 139 -8.57 9.37 -7.19
N ASP A 140 -9.40 8.38 -7.56
CA ASP A 140 -10.25 8.44 -8.74
C ASP A 140 -11.23 9.61 -8.67
N ALA A 141 -11.87 9.81 -7.52
CA ALA A 141 -12.87 10.86 -7.36
C ALA A 141 -12.27 12.26 -7.44
N LYS A 142 -10.98 12.41 -7.12
CA LYS A 142 -10.29 13.70 -7.06
C LYS A 142 -9.42 13.99 -8.28
N ALA A 143 -9.12 12.97 -9.07
CA ALA A 143 -8.24 13.11 -10.23
C ALA A 143 -8.89 13.87 -11.41
#